data_3fcf1926cefc7405b17fa79a9668c0cf
#
_entry.id   3fcf1926cefc7405b17fa79a9668c0cf
#
_cell.length_a   1.000
_cell.length_b   1.000
_cell.length_c   1.000
_cell.angle_alpha   90.00
_cell.angle_beta   90.00
_cell.angle_gamma   90.00
#
_symmetry.space_group_name_H-M   'P 1'
#
loop_
_entity.id
_entity.type
_entity.pdbx_description
1 polymer ?
#
loop_
_entity_poly.entity_id
_entity_poly.type
_entity_poly.pdbx_seq_one_letter_code
_entity_poly.pdbx_strand_id
1 'polypeptide(L)'
;MWSRFFHLAFAPDFTSLPHKSMRLLYHYTTCRKLSLNAQLIIASRRFSIATLDSSFRRPFCVYIPTKSPFNPDASYSSPLRRIQIMGSEGSRSPSTTQGQDQFDEDIRFDYHELDHAPATSQGTFLKGSKEGVEPLEEYQEGGYHPVHIGDVLGPTDRYRVIHKLGHGGFGTVWLCRDSVETRYVALKVMASDLKSDKILDTSLAELDQSMPGAQYIASPLDSFSVEGPNGTHQCLTLPPLGPCVSPRLWMRLENDPATILRKFAYQTTQALTFLHKNQICHGDFRPSNILVKLGNLDHLSEEDLLSLLGRPEEVQVQTESGEDLPASSPRYLVPPADISRLGNEFLTEEICVIDFGESFKFSSPPEDLGIPENYLPPEILLEEPDVIGPACDLWALGCTLFEIREQLPLFYMIYDKDELLAEMVRFFGKLPEDWWAKWEAREEYFDGDGKWLRDDEDWSLEVALSKPIEIFESGEKYKEGPKQSLQTPQAEQKLMADLLYRLFKYDPRQRISAEEVLRHEWFRL
;
A
#
# COMPACT_ATOMS: atom_id res chain seq x y z
N MET A 1 30.44 16.88 -2.65
CA MET A 1 29.94 15.65 -3.30
C MET A 1 28.82 15.92 -4.32
N TRP A 2 28.06 16.98 -4.19
CA TRP A 2 26.96 17.38 -5.10
C TRP A 2 27.35 17.70 -6.55
N SER A 3 28.58 18.10 -6.81
CA SER A 3 29.04 18.49 -8.15
C SER A 3 29.31 17.31 -9.10
N ARG A 4 29.41 16.06 -8.62
CA ARG A 4 29.67 14.90 -9.48
C ARG A 4 28.39 14.21 -10.00
N PHE A 5 27.25 14.38 -9.32
CA PHE A 5 25.98 13.78 -9.76
C PHE A 5 25.31 14.54 -10.90
N PHE A 6 25.52 15.85 -11.01
CA PHE A 6 24.94 16.66 -12.08
C PHE A 6 25.61 16.44 -13.45
N HIS A 7 26.83 15.89 -13.50
CA HIS A 7 27.52 15.60 -14.76
C HIS A 7 27.19 14.24 -15.37
N LEU A 8 26.59 13.33 -14.62
CA LEU A 8 26.14 12.02 -15.14
C LEU A 8 24.77 12.06 -15.82
N ALA A 9 23.97 13.09 -15.58
CA ALA A 9 22.64 13.24 -16.17
C ALA A 9 22.64 13.77 -17.62
N PHE A 10 23.80 14.13 -18.19
CA PHE A 10 23.90 14.68 -19.53
C PHE A 10 24.95 14.01 -20.45
N ALA A 11 25.33 12.77 -20.15
CA ALA A 11 26.18 11.98 -21.05
C ALA A 11 25.32 11.09 -21.97
N PRO A 12 25.62 11.02 -23.28
CA PRO A 12 24.76 10.38 -24.28
C PRO A 12 24.85 8.84 -24.36
N ASP A 13 25.42 8.14 -23.39
CA ASP A 13 25.54 6.66 -23.44
C ASP A 13 25.00 5.98 -22.17
N PHE A 14 23.68 5.75 -22.15
CA PHE A 14 22.98 5.01 -21.09
C PHE A 14 22.63 3.57 -21.47
N THR A 15 23.34 2.95 -22.39
CA THR A 15 23.01 1.60 -22.91
C THR A 15 23.57 0.42 -22.10
N SER A 16 24.17 0.64 -20.92
CA SER A 16 24.85 -0.44 -20.17
C SER A 16 24.53 -0.57 -18.68
N LEU A 17 23.43 0.01 -18.19
CA LEU A 17 23.02 -0.20 -16.80
C LEU A 17 21.97 -1.32 -16.72
N PRO A 18 22.04 -2.22 -15.73
CA PRO A 18 21.04 -3.29 -15.56
C PRO A 18 19.65 -2.72 -15.30
N HIS A 19 18.64 -3.34 -15.87
CA HIS A 19 17.21 -2.94 -15.82
C HIS A 19 16.68 -2.62 -14.39
N LYS A 20 17.21 -3.25 -13.36
CA LYS A 20 16.91 -2.98 -11.94
C LYS A 20 17.29 -1.58 -11.48
N SER A 21 18.46 -1.07 -11.90
CA SER A 21 18.92 0.29 -11.54
C SER A 21 18.05 1.38 -12.18
N MET A 22 17.45 1.09 -13.34
CA MET A 22 16.49 1.99 -13.97
C MET A 22 15.14 2.01 -13.23
N ARG A 23 14.64 0.86 -12.73
CA ARG A 23 13.40 0.80 -11.93
C ARG A 23 13.55 1.57 -10.60
N LEU A 24 14.68 1.42 -9.92
CA LEU A 24 14.97 2.21 -8.72
C LEU A 24 15.07 3.72 -9.04
N LEU A 25 15.72 4.10 -10.15
CA LEU A 25 15.78 5.50 -10.56
C LEU A 25 14.40 6.08 -10.92
N TYR A 26 13.52 5.28 -11.52
CA TYR A 26 12.16 5.71 -11.88
C TYR A 26 11.29 5.92 -10.63
N HIS A 27 11.30 4.98 -9.69
CA HIS A 27 10.63 5.16 -8.40
C HIS A 27 11.22 6.34 -7.60
N TYR A 28 12.54 6.44 -7.56
CA TYR A 28 13.22 7.55 -6.89
C TYR A 28 12.94 8.90 -7.53
N THR A 29 12.87 8.97 -8.87
CA THR A 29 12.58 10.21 -9.61
C THR A 29 11.11 10.62 -9.49
N THR A 30 10.19 9.66 -9.45
CA THR A 30 8.75 9.92 -9.30
C THR A 30 8.43 10.35 -7.86
N CYS A 31 8.97 9.68 -6.86
CA CYS A 31 8.87 10.10 -5.45
C CYS A 31 9.55 11.47 -5.22
N ARG A 32 10.72 11.73 -5.83
CA ARG A 32 11.39 13.03 -5.71
C ARG A 32 10.65 14.17 -6.42
N LYS A 33 9.97 13.92 -7.55
CA LYS A 33 9.14 14.95 -8.20
C LYS A 33 7.93 15.31 -7.35
N LEU A 34 7.31 14.33 -6.69
CA LEU A 34 6.24 14.57 -5.72
C LEU A 34 6.76 15.30 -4.47
N SER A 35 7.92 14.93 -3.95
CA SER A 35 8.60 15.59 -2.83
C SER A 35 9.03 17.03 -3.17
N LEU A 36 9.61 17.29 -4.34
CA LEU A 36 10.00 18.66 -4.75
C LEU A 36 8.79 19.58 -4.88
N ASN A 37 7.67 19.10 -5.40
CA ASN A 37 6.44 19.92 -5.46
C ASN A 37 5.84 20.15 -4.07
N ALA A 38 5.93 19.20 -3.16
CA ALA A 38 5.54 19.38 -1.78
C ALA A 38 6.50 20.31 -1.01
N GLN A 39 7.81 20.20 -1.23
CA GLN A 39 8.82 21.10 -0.64
C GLN A 39 8.72 22.53 -1.15
N LEU A 40 8.38 22.76 -2.41
CA LEU A 40 8.12 24.10 -2.95
C LEU A 40 6.88 24.75 -2.34
N ILE A 41 5.84 23.97 -2.05
CA ILE A 41 4.63 24.45 -1.37
C ILE A 41 4.92 24.74 0.12
N ILE A 42 5.78 23.97 0.77
CA ILE A 42 6.21 24.19 2.16
C ILE A 42 7.19 25.35 2.27
N ALA A 43 8.15 25.51 1.34
CA ALA A 43 9.08 26.62 1.33
C ALA A 43 8.38 27.97 1.16
N SER A 44 7.34 28.06 0.32
CA SER A 44 6.52 29.27 0.20
C SER A 44 5.68 29.60 1.45
N ARG A 45 5.46 28.62 2.36
CA ARG A 45 4.74 28.80 3.63
C ARG A 45 5.63 29.01 4.85
N ARG A 46 6.92 28.62 4.81
CA ARG A 46 7.86 28.84 5.93
C ARG A 46 8.12 30.32 6.23
N PHE A 47 7.80 31.24 5.36
CA PHE A 47 7.92 32.68 5.61
C PHE A 47 6.75 33.34 6.38
N SER A 48 5.69 32.58 6.73
CA SER A 48 4.48 33.12 7.42
C SER A 48 4.18 32.49 8.79
N ILE A 49 5.03 31.64 9.37
CA ILE A 49 4.73 30.88 10.60
C ILE A 49 5.56 31.37 11.82
N ALA A 50 6.10 32.57 11.80
CA ALA A 50 6.92 33.08 12.91
C ALA A 50 6.12 33.60 14.13
N THR A 51 4.80 33.49 14.15
CA THR A 51 4.00 33.85 15.36
C THR A 51 2.67 33.09 15.38
N LEU A 52 2.60 31.89 16.01
CA LEU A 52 1.32 31.34 16.49
C LEU A 52 1.50 30.48 17.74
N ASP A 53 0.67 30.81 18.69
CA ASP A 53 0.54 30.47 20.09
C ASP A 53 0.26 28.96 20.35
N SER A 54 0.78 28.48 21.48
CA SER A 54 0.88 27.11 21.96
C SER A 54 -0.40 26.59 22.66
N SER A 55 -1.54 26.46 21.99
CA SER A 55 -2.74 25.90 22.64
C SER A 55 -3.69 25.12 21.72
N PHE A 56 -3.22 24.16 20.94
CA PHE A 56 -4.13 23.33 20.16
C PHE A 56 -3.89 21.82 20.37
N ARG A 57 -4.81 21.21 21.12
CA ARG A 57 -5.03 19.76 21.11
C ARG A 57 -5.63 19.40 19.76
N ARG A 58 -4.94 18.61 18.93
CA ARG A 58 -5.47 18.10 17.65
C ARG A 58 -5.89 16.65 17.80
N PRO A 59 -7.16 16.29 17.56
CA PRO A 59 -7.54 14.91 17.30
C PRO A 59 -7.00 14.47 15.92
N PHE A 60 -6.58 13.22 15.79
CA PHE A 60 -6.23 12.61 14.51
C PHE A 60 -7.48 12.46 13.65
N CYS A 61 -7.65 13.32 12.66
CA CYS A 61 -8.69 13.17 11.66
C CYS A 61 -8.12 12.54 10.41
N VAL A 62 -8.53 11.32 10.10
CA VAL A 62 -8.31 10.70 8.79
C VAL A 62 -9.45 11.14 7.88
N TYR A 63 -9.17 12.03 6.95
CA TYR A 63 -10.13 12.40 5.92
C TYR A 63 -10.19 11.32 4.84
N ILE A 64 -11.34 10.69 4.72
CA ILE A 64 -11.62 9.66 3.74
C ILE A 64 -12.78 10.16 2.88
N PRO A 65 -12.61 10.43 1.59
CA PRO A 65 -13.73 10.78 0.73
C PRO A 65 -14.63 9.55 0.52
N THR A 66 -15.84 9.60 1.04
CA THR A 66 -16.91 8.68 0.68
C THR A 66 -17.51 9.12 -0.64
N LYS A 67 -17.51 8.25 -1.67
CA LYS A 67 -18.34 8.47 -2.88
C LYS A 67 -19.82 8.34 -2.48
N SER A 68 -20.57 9.41 -2.69
CA SER A 68 -22.04 9.42 -2.65
C SER A 68 -22.61 8.63 -3.83
N PRO A 69 -23.82 8.02 -3.73
CA PRO A 69 -24.45 7.36 -4.87
C PRO A 69 -24.79 8.38 -5.97
N PHE A 70 -24.56 7.96 -7.19
CA PHE A 70 -24.69 8.69 -8.43
C PHE A 70 -26.02 9.44 -8.60
N ASN A 71 -25.94 10.72 -8.98
CA ASN A 71 -27.02 11.47 -9.61
C ASN A 71 -26.58 11.82 -11.03
N PRO A 72 -27.28 11.40 -12.09
CA PRO A 72 -26.79 11.49 -13.48
C PRO A 72 -26.77 12.88 -14.11
N ASP A 73 -27.19 13.93 -13.40
CA ASP A 73 -27.35 15.29 -13.97
C ASP A 73 -26.34 16.34 -13.45
N ALA A 74 -25.26 15.96 -12.79
CA ALA A 74 -24.28 16.92 -12.31
C ALA A 74 -22.99 16.89 -13.15
N SER A 75 -22.72 17.97 -13.84
CA SER A 75 -21.46 18.24 -14.53
C SER A 75 -20.26 18.20 -13.57
N TYR A 76 -19.29 17.33 -13.85
CA TYR A 76 -18.13 17.09 -13.01
C TYR A 76 -17.09 18.20 -13.09
N SER A 77 -16.83 18.85 -11.96
CA SER A 77 -15.56 19.49 -11.67
C SER A 77 -14.85 18.69 -10.57
N SER A 78 -13.69 18.16 -10.90
CA SER A 78 -12.83 17.36 -10.01
C SER A 78 -12.31 18.19 -8.82
N PRO A 79 -12.44 17.79 -7.55
CA PRO A 79 -11.85 18.55 -6.45
C PRO A 79 -10.42 18.12 -6.19
N LEU A 80 -9.47 19.02 -6.44
CA LEU A 80 -8.13 18.97 -5.87
C LEU A 80 -8.19 18.93 -4.33
N ARG A 81 -7.50 18.01 -3.72
CA ARG A 81 -7.39 17.86 -2.27
C ARG A 81 -6.75 19.10 -1.66
N ARG A 82 -7.53 19.87 -0.93
CA ARG A 82 -7.06 20.97 -0.09
C ARG A 82 -7.02 20.48 1.34
N ILE A 83 -5.81 20.41 1.91
CA ILE A 83 -5.64 20.26 3.36
C ILE A 83 -6.02 21.61 3.97
N GLN A 84 -7.14 21.65 4.67
CA GLN A 84 -7.63 22.86 5.33
C GLN A 84 -7.28 22.77 6.82
N ILE A 85 -6.34 23.60 7.25
CA ILE A 85 -6.03 23.84 8.65
C ILE A 85 -7.08 24.85 9.15
N MET A 86 -7.96 24.45 10.07
CA MET A 86 -8.95 25.34 10.66
C MET A 86 -8.35 26.12 11.84
N GLY A 87 -8.31 27.44 11.71
CA GLY A 87 -8.14 28.37 12.82
C GLY A 87 -9.49 28.95 13.24
N SER A 88 -9.73 29.13 14.52
CA SER A 88 -10.95 29.66 15.10
C SER A 88 -11.09 31.17 14.83
N GLU A 89 -12.26 31.59 14.36
CA GLU A 89 -12.64 33.00 14.21
C GLU A 89 -13.08 33.62 15.54
N GLY A 90 -12.45 34.71 15.86
CA GLY A 90 -12.93 35.69 16.85
C GLY A 90 -13.45 36.94 16.12
N SER A 91 -14.69 37.27 16.39
CA SER A 91 -15.46 38.36 15.82
C SER A 91 -14.90 39.76 16.06
N ARG A 92 -14.84 40.62 15.04
CA ARG A 92 -15.12 42.08 15.12
C ARG A 92 -15.31 42.67 13.72
N SER A 93 -16.37 43.45 13.58
CA SER A 93 -16.82 44.18 12.39
C SER A 93 -16.18 45.57 12.25
N PRO A 94 -16.57 46.42 11.26
CA PRO A 94 -15.66 46.85 10.22
C PRO A 94 -15.38 48.38 10.25
N SER A 95 -14.35 48.82 9.54
CA SER A 95 -14.28 50.22 9.08
C SER A 95 -13.62 50.29 7.68
N THR A 96 -14.33 50.95 6.84
CA THR A 96 -14.11 51.41 5.47
C THR A 96 -12.77 52.14 5.29
N THR A 97 -12.00 51.81 4.26
CA THR A 97 -11.37 52.83 3.39
C THR A 97 -10.98 52.23 2.04
N GLN A 98 -11.29 52.95 0.98
CA GLN A 98 -10.98 52.70 -0.43
C GLN A 98 -9.45 52.77 -0.69
N GLY A 99 -8.94 51.83 -1.44
CA GLY A 99 -7.64 51.86 -2.09
C GLY A 99 -7.68 50.94 -3.30
N GLN A 100 -7.76 51.57 -4.49
CA GLN A 100 -7.58 50.90 -5.76
C GLN A 100 -6.13 50.45 -5.86
N ASP A 101 -5.90 49.16 -5.98
CA ASP A 101 -4.71 48.64 -6.61
C ASP A 101 -5.11 47.49 -7.53
N GLN A 102 -4.85 47.73 -8.81
CA GLN A 102 -4.86 46.75 -9.88
C GLN A 102 -3.88 45.61 -9.49
N PHE A 103 -4.39 44.41 -9.34
CA PHE A 103 -3.58 43.21 -9.40
C PHE A 103 -4.05 42.36 -10.57
N ASP A 104 -3.06 42.13 -11.39
CA ASP A 104 -3.00 41.42 -12.64
C ASP A 104 -3.72 40.09 -12.69
N GLU A 105 -4.30 39.92 -13.87
CA GLU A 105 -4.58 38.72 -14.64
C GLU A 105 -4.40 37.37 -13.90
N ASP A 106 -5.56 36.78 -13.67
CA ASP A 106 -5.76 35.35 -13.47
C ASP A 106 -4.82 34.55 -14.39
N ILE A 107 -3.80 33.92 -13.81
CA ILE A 107 -3.16 32.76 -14.42
C ILE A 107 -4.21 31.67 -14.41
N ARG A 108 -5.06 31.64 -15.41
CA ARG A 108 -5.87 30.48 -15.74
C ARG A 108 -4.91 29.38 -16.16
N PHE A 109 -4.60 28.47 -15.25
CA PHE A 109 -4.07 27.18 -15.64
C PHE A 109 -5.14 26.52 -16.52
N ASP A 110 -4.85 26.41 -17.79
CA ASP A 110 -5.69 25.73 -18.76
C ASP A 110 -5.55 24.21 -18.46
N TYR A 111 -6.53 23.67 -17.72
CA TYR A 111 -6.58 22.26 -17.35
C TYR A 111 -6.85 21.32 -18.54
N HIS A 112 -7.06 21.84 -19.73
CA HIS A 112 -7.32 21.06 -20.94
C HIS A 112 -6.06 20.40 -21.54
N GLU A 113 -4.83 20.82 -21.15
CA GLU A 113 -3.58 20.18 -21.61
C GLU A 113 -3.17 18.95 -20.79
N LEU A 114 -3.86 18.60 -19.68
CA LEU A 114 -3.52 17.45 -18.84
C LEU A 114 -4.29 16.17 -19.19
N ASP A 115 -5.12 16.17 -20.22
CA ASP A 115 -5.90 15.01 -20.65
C ASP A 115 -5.06 13.90 -21.32
N HIS A 116 -3.79 14.16 -21.62
CA HIS A 116 -2.91 13.16 -22.23
C HIS A 116 -1.68 12.94 -21.36
N ALA A 117 -1.59 11.75 -20.75
CA ALA A 117 -0.31 11.34 -20.22
C ALA A 117 0.70 11.25 -21.35
N PRO A 118 1.99 11.45 -21.06
CA PRO A 118 3.01 11.17 -22.04
C PRO A 118 2.84 9.73 -22.55
N ALA A 119 2.99 9.55 -23.87
CA ALA A 119 2.98 8.24 -24.46
C ALA A 119 4.14 7.40 -23.95
N THR A 120 3.96 6.10 -23.94
CA THR A 120 5.04 5.14 -23.68
C THR A 120 6.13 5.24 -24.76
N SER A 121 7.25 4.56 -24.54
CA SER A 121 8.32 4.43 -25.56
C SER A 121 7.83 3.80 -26.87
N GLN A 122 6.68 3.10 -26.84
CA GLN A 122 6.02 2.53 -28.01
C GLN A 122 4.99 3.47 -28.64
N GLY A 123 4.87 4.72 -28.16
CA GLY A 123 3.91 5.69 -28.66
C GLY A 123 2.46 5.39 -28.30
N THR A 124 2.20 4.59 -27.25
CA THR A 124 0.86 4.29 -26.75
C THR A 124 0.50 5.14 -25.54
N PHE A 125 -0.77 5.51 -25.40
CA PHE A 125 -1.28 6.30 -24.27
C PHE A 125 -2.72 5.90 -23.91
N LEU A 126 -3.15 6.26 -22.69
CA LEU A 126 -4.52 6.03 -22.23
C LEU A 126 -5.40 7.24 -22.54
N LYS A 127 -6.58 6.97 -23.08
CA LYS A 127 -7.62 7.98 -23.27
C LYS A 127 -8.57 7.96 -22.07
N GLY A 128 -8.51 9.00 -21.26
CA GLY A 128 -9.38 9.15 -20.08
C GLY A 128 -8.64 9.01 -18.75
N SER A 129 -9.39 8.70 -17.68
CA SER A 129 -8.84 8.59 -16.34
C SER A 129 -7.90 7.38 -16.21
N LYS A 130 -6.75 7.61 -15.56
CA LYS A 130 -5.73 6.60 -15.26
C LYS A 130 -5.80 6.07 -13.84
N GLU A 131 -6.81 6.48 -13.10
CA GLU A 131 -6.93 6.11 -11.70
C GLU A 131 -7.18 4.60 -11.56
N GLY A 132 -6.28 3.93 -10.87
CA GLY A 132 -6.41 2.52 -10.52
C GLY A 132 -6.01 1.52 -11.62
N VAL A 133 -5.52 1.94 -12.78
CA VAL A 133 -4.98 1.03 -13.79
C VAL A 133 -3.46 0.96 -13.73
N GLU A 134 -2.91 -0.14 -14.23
CA GLU A 134 -1.47 -0.37 -14.34
C GLU A 134 -0.79 0.54 -15.36
N PRO A 135 0.53 0.78 -15.22
CA PRO A 135 1.30 1.50 -16.21
C PRO A 135 1.34 0.77 -17.55
N LEU A 136 1.09 1.49 -18.65
CA LEU A 136 1.19 0.94 -20.01
C LEU A 136 2.61 0.52 -20.38
N GLU A 137 3.60 1.12 -19.76
CA GLU A 137 5.03 0.82 -19.94
C GLU A 137 5.36 -0.64 -19.60
N GLU A 138 4.57 -1.27 -18.75
CA GLU A 138 4.77 -2.68 -18.38
C GLU A 138 4.35 -3.66 -19.49
N TYR A 139 3.61 -3.20 -20.53
CA TYR A 139 3.20 -4.01 -21.66
C TYR A 139 4.25 -3.99 -22.78
N GLN A 140 5.36 -4.67 -22.55
CA GLN A 140 6.50 -4.83 -23.46
C GLN A 140 7.08 -6.24 -23.32
N GLU A 141 8.04 -6.58 -24.19
CA GLU A 141 8.79 -7.85 -24.07
C GLU A 141 9.38 -7.97 -22.65
N GLY A 142 9.15 -9.10 -22.00
CA GLY A 142 9.52 -9.33 -20.60
C GLY A 142 8.48 -8.88 -19.56
N GLY A 143 7.58 -7.99 -19.92
CA GLY A 143 6.57 -7.39 -19.05
C GLY A 143 5.24 -8.14 -18.98
N TYR A 144 4.12 -7.41 -18.87
CA TYR A 144 2.80 -7.99 -18.68
C TYR A 144 2.22 -8.60 -19.96
N HIS A 145 1.41 -9.64 -19.79
CA HIS A 145 0.55 -10.19 -20.83
C HIS A 145 -0.70 -9.33 -21.04
N PRO A 146 -1.03 -8.91 -22.27
CA PRO A 146 -2.29 -8.21 -22.53
C PRO A 146 -3.47 -9.18 -22.38
N VAL A 147 -4.34 -8.90 -21.39
CA VAL A 147 -5.55 -9.69 -21.08
C VAL A 147 -6.77 -8.79 -21.19
N HIS A 148 -7.87 -9.33 -21.75
CA HIS A 148 -9.12 -8.60 -21.95
C HIS A 148 -10.30 -9.35 -21.33
N ILE A 149 -11.38 -8.63 -21.08
CA ILE A 149 -12.63 -9.23 -20.61
C ILE A 149 -13.15 -10.20 -21.68
N GLY A 150 -13.51 -11.41 -21.26
CA GLY A 150 -13.98 -12.48 -22.13
C GLY A 150 -12.88 -13.37 -22.71
N ASP A 151 -11.60 -13.00 -22.57
CA ASP A 151 -10.51 -13.90 -22.95
C ASP A 151 -10.61 -15.21 -22.17
N VAL A 152 -10.19 -16.29 -22.81
CA VAL A 152 -10.20 -17.63 -22.21
C VAL A 152 -8.77 -18.15 -22.16
N LEU A 153 -8.29 -18.41 -20.96
CA LEU A 153 -6.90 -18.77 -20.69
C LEU A 153 -6.81 -20.18 -20.10
N GLY A 154 -5.61 -20.75 -20.20
CA GLY A 154 -5.28 -22.05 -19.62
C GLY A 154 -5.57 -23.25 -20.50
N PRO A 155 -5.21 -24.46 -20.03
CA PRO A 155 -5.41 -25.69 -20.78
C PRO A 155 -6.89 -25.89 -21.13
N THR A 156 -7.16 -26.23 -22.38
CA THR A 156 -8.51 -26.50 -22.90
C THR A 156 -9.53 -25.38 -22.67
N ASP A 157 -9.08 -24.13 -22.76
CA ASP A 157 -9.93 -22.94 -22.65
C ASP A 157 -10.75 -22.93 -21.33
N ARG A 158 -10.07 -23.12 -20.20
CA ARG A 158 -10.70 -23.37 -18.92
C ARG A 158 -11.15 -22.12 -18.19
N TYR A 159 -10.33 -21.06 -18.16
CA TYR A 159 -10.52 -19.89 -17.32
C TYR A 159 -10.98 -18.69 -18.14
N ARG A 160 -12.26 -18.35 -18.07
CA ARG A 160 -12.81 -17.18 -18.76
C ARG A 160 -12.76 -15.93 -17.88
N VAL A 161 -12.10 -14.89 -18.38
CA VAL A 161 -11.89 -13.61 -17.71
C VAL A 161 -13.21 -12.83 -17.61
N ILE A 162 -13.57 -12.40 -16.39
CA ILE A 162 -14.82 -11.68 -16.10
C ILE A 162 -14.56 -10.24 -15.68
N HIS A 163 -13.57 -10.03 -14.79
CA HIS A 163 -13.22 -8.71 -14.26
C HIS A 163 -11.75 -8.69 -13.86
N LYS A 164 -11.20 -7.50 -13.66
CA LYS A 164 -9.87 -7.34 -13.05
C LYS A 164 -10.00 -7.26 -11.53
N LEU A 165 -9.12 -7.94 -10.80
CA LEU A 165 -9.02 -7.85 -9.33
C LEU A 165 -7.90 -6.91 -8.87
N GLY A 166 -6.83 -6.79 -9.66
CA GLY A 166 -5.71 -5.94 -9.30
C GLY A 166 -4.51 -6.07 -10.24
N HIS A 167 -3.45 -5.36 -9.88
CA HIS A 167 -2.13 -5.44 -10.51
C HIS A 167 -1.05 -5.09 -9.49
N GLY A 168 0.19 -5.46 -9.77
CA GLY A 168 1.36 -5.14 -8.94
C GLY A 168 2.64 -5.38 -9.72
N GLY A 169 3.81 -5.15 -9.14
CA GLY A 169 5.11 -5.28 -9.82
C GLY A 169 5.36 -6.64 -10.49
N PHE A 170 4.61 -7.67 -10.13
CA PHE A 170 4.80 -9.04 -10.62
C PHE A 170 3.77 -9.48 -11.66
N GLY A 171 2.78 -8.65 -12.01
CA GLY A 171 1.76 -9.01 -13.00
C GLY A 171 0.36 -8.48 -12.68
N THR A 172 -0.63 -9.05 -13.36
CA THR A 172 -2.04 -8.68 -13.26
C THR A 172 -2.87 -9.82 -12.67
N VAL A 173 -3.95 -9.48 -11.95
CA VAL A 173 -4.85 -10.47 -11.31
C VAL A 173 -6.27 -10.28 -11.82
N TRP A 174 -6.89 -11.37 -12.27
CA TRP A 174 -8.19 -11.36 -12.91
C TRP A 174 -9.19 -12.28 -12.21
N LEU A 175 -10.42 -11.85 -12.08
CA LEU A 175 -11.53 -12.72 -11.70
C LEU A 175 -11.95 -13.54 -12.92
N CYS A 176 -11.92 -14.85 -12.79
CA CYS A 176 -12.27 -15.76 -13.88
C CYS A 176 -13.33 -16.76 -13.44
N ARG A 177 -14.10 -17.26 -14.43
CA ARG A 177 -14.94 -18.45 -14.28
C ARG A 177 -14.16 -19.69 -14.73
N ASP A 178 -13.94 -20.61 -13.83
CA ASP A 178 -13.44 -21.96 -14.12
C ASP A 178 -14.58 -22.79 -14.69
N SER A 179 -14.51 -23.12 -15.99
CA SER A 179 -15.56 -23.85 -16.71
C SER A 179 -15.62 -25.33 -16.33
N VAL A 180 -14.53 -25.90 -15.77
CA VAL A 180 -14.46 -27.32 -15.38
C VAL A 180 -15.05 -27.52 -13.99
N GLU A 181 -14.58 -26.75 -13.01
CA GLU A 181 -15.04 -26.87 -11.61
C GLU A 181 -16.26 -26.00 -11.31
N THR A 182 -16.74 -25.24 -12.26
CA THR A 182 -17.92 -24.35 -12.12
C THR A 182 -17.80 -23.38 -10.94
N ARG A 183 -16.62 -22.84 -10.71
CA ARG A 183 -16.32 -21.92 -9.60
C ARG A 183 -15.71 -20.61 -10.09
N TYR A 184 -15.65 -19.60 -9.21
CA TYR A 184 -14.89 -18.40 -9.45
C TYR A 184 -13.46 -18.56 -8.91
N VAL A 185 -12.48 -18.04 -9.64
CA VAL A 185 -11.06 -18.06 -9.27
C VAL A 185 -10.42 -16.70 -9.51
N ALA A 186 -9.38 -16.40 -8.76
CA ALA A 186 -8.46 -15.32 -9.07
C ALA A 186 -7.31 -15.89 -9.92
N LEU A 187 -7.11 -15.37 -11.10
CA LEU A 187 -6.03 -15.75 -12.01
C LEU A 187 -4.95 -14.69 -12.00
N LYS A 188 -3.80 -14.99 -11.41
CA LYS A 188 -2.59 -14.14 -11.43
C LYS A 188 -1.80 -14.49 -12.67
N VAL A 189 -1.63 -13.53 -13.59
CA VAL A 189 -0.83 -13.64 -14.81
C VAL A 189 0.47 -12.87 -14.59
N MET A 190 1.57 -13.58 -14.52
CA MET A 190 2.86 -13.00 -14.12
C MET A 190 3.58 -12.36 -15.31
N ALA A 191 4.39 -11.35 -15.07
CA ALA A 191 5.30 -10.79 -16.05
C ALA A 191 6.29 -11.86 -16.53
N SER A 192 6.68 -11.84 -17.80
CA SER A 192 7.44 -12.95 -18.40
C SER A 192 8.95 -12.93 -18.05
N ASP A 193 9.50 -11.81 -17.61
CA ASP A 193 10.92 -11.69 -17.21
C ASP A 193 11.20 -12.17 -15.77
N LEU A 194 10.15 -12.58 -15.04
CA LEU A 194 10.31 -13.11 -13.70
C LEU A 194 11.06 -14.45 -13.74
N LYS A 195 12.20 -14.49 -13.09
CA LYS A 195 13.00 -15.72 -12.98
C LYS A 195 12.23 -16.75 -12.15
N SER A 196 12.29 -18.00 -12.58
CA SER A 196 11.62 -19.14 -11.94
C SER A 196 12.00 -19.33 -10.46
N ASP A 197 13.21 -18.92 -10.06
CA ASP A 197 13.70 -18.96 -8.68
C ASP A 197 12.99 -17.98 -7.73
N LYS A 198 12.24 -17.00 -8.25
CA LYS A 198 11.37 -16.10 -7.47
C LYS A 198 9.92 -16.60 -7.33
N ILE A 199 9.57 -17.71 -7.96
CA ILE A 199 8.21 -18.26 -7.91
C ILE A 199 8.10 -19.25 -6.74
N LEU A 200 8.20 -18.75 -5.51
CA LEU A 200 7.91 -19.56 -4.31
C LEU A 200 6.43 -19.95 -4.21
N ASP A 201 5.54 -19.24 -4.90
CA ASP A 201 4.10 -19.54 -4.91
C ASP A 201 3.80 -21.02 -5.22
N THR A 202 4.54 -21.63 -6.15
CA THR A 202 4.37 -23.06 -6.47
C THR A 202 5.02 -23.99 -5.43
N SER A 203 6.12 -23.57 -4.80
CA SER A 203 6.81 -24.37 -3.77
C SER A 203 6.05 -24.41 -2.45
N LEU A 204 5.21 -23.42 -2.15
CA LEU A 204 4.40 -23.38 -0.94
C LEU A 204 3.37 -24.51 -0.86
N ALA A 205 2.87 -24.97 -2.02
CA ALA A 205 1.94 -26.09 -2.09
C ALA A 205 2.59 -27.43 -1.68
N GLU A 206 3.91 -27.54 -1.75
CA GLU A 206 4.66 -28.74 -1.39
C GLU A 206 4.95 -28.84 0.13
N LEU A 207 4.71 -27.75 0.89
CA LEU A 207 4.91 -27.73 2.33
C LEU A 207 3.83 -28.57 3.06
N ASP A 208 4.13 -28.99 4.28
CA ASP A 208 3.20 -29.74 5.10
C ASP A 208 1.96 -28.90 5.48
N GLN A 209 0.90 -29.08 4.73
CA GLN A 209 -0.36 -28.36 4.90
C GLN A 209 -1.10 -28.72 6.22
N SER A 210 -0.63 -29.74 6.96
CA SER A 210 -1.19 -30.09 8.29
C SER A 210 -0.62 -29.22 9.42
N MET A 211 0.44 -28.45 9.16
CA MET A 211 1.04 -27.58 10.17
C MET A 211 0.13 -26.38 10.48
N PRO A 212 0.04 -25.96 11.76
CA PRO A 212 -0.71 -24.76 12.14
C PRO A 212 -0.18 -23.52 11.38
N GLY A 213 -1.11 -22.75 10.80
CA GLY A 213 -0.79 -21.55 10.02
C GLY A 213 -0.82 -21.78 8.51
N ALA A 214 -0.64 -23.02 8.03
CA ALA A 214 -0.69 -23.35 6.60
C ALA A 214 -2.02 -22.90 5.95
N GLN A 215 -3.13 -23.07 6.66
CA GLN A 215 -4.46 -22.69 6.18
C GLN A 215 -4.64 -21.19 5.92
N TYR A 216 -3.72 -20.34 6.40
CA TYR A 216 -3.75 -18.90 6.19
C TYR A 216 -2.78 -18.43 5.10
N ILE A 217 -2.16 -19.36 4.38
CA ILE A 217 -1.28 -19.07 3.24
C ILE A 217 -2.05 -19.35 1.95
N ALA A 218 -1.96 -18.43 1.00
CA ALA A 218 -2.51 -18.65 -0.33
C ALA A 218 -1.76 -19.78 -1.04
N SER A 219 -2.47 -20.86 -1.34
CA SER A 219 -1.93 -21.98 -2.12
C SER A 219 -2.60 -22.01 -3.49
N PRO A 220 -1.84 -22.11 -4.58
CA PRO A 220 -2.40 -22.22 -5.92
C PRO A 220 -3.30 -23.45 -6.07
N LEU A 221 -4.47 -23.24 -6.69
CA LEU A 221 -5.41 -24.30 -7.06
C LEU A 221 -4.95 -25.03 -8.34
N ASP A 222 -4.27 -24.29 -9.21
CA ASP A 222 -3.73 -24.77 -10.49
C ASP A 222 -2.62 -23.81 -10.95
N SER A 223 -1.72 -24.31 -11.81
CA SER A 223 -0.68 -23.49 -12.45
C SER A 223 -0.43 -23.95 -13.89
N PHE A 224 -0.24 -23.00 -14.80
CA PHE A 224 0.03 -23.24 -16.22
C PHE A 224 0.79 -22.06 -16.81
N SER A 225 1.26 -22.21 -18.07
CA SER A 225 1.92 -21.13 -18.80
C SER A 225 1.07 -20.70 -20.00
N VAL A 226 1.14 -19.42 -20.33
CA VAL A 226 0.53 -18.83 -21.52
C VAL A 226 1.61 -18.16 -22.35
N GLU A 227 1.66 -18.52 -23.65
CA GLU A 227 2.49 -17.83 -24.63
C GLU A 227 1.79 -16.57 -25.11
N GLY A 228 2.50 -15.45 -25.16
CA GLY A 228 1.96 -14.17 -25.60
C GLY A 228 2.98 -13.31 -26.33
N PRO A 229 2.57 -12.14 -26.79
CA PRO A 229 3.45 -11.24 -27.56
C PRO A 229 4.62 -10.71 -26.71
N ASN A 230 4.48 -10.71 -25.38
CA ASN A 230 5.47 -10.20 -24.45
C ASN A 230 6.33 -11.30 -23.81
N GLY A 231 6.12 -12.56 -24.19
CA GLY A 231 6.86 -13.72 -23.73
C GLY A 231 5.99 -14.86 -23.20
N THR A 232 6.59 -15.73 -22.40
CA THR A 232 5.92 -16.84 -21.71
C THR A 232 5.55 -16.42 -20.30
N HIS A 233 4.28 -16.46 -19.97
CA HIS A 233 3.73 -15.97 -18.70
C HIS A 233 3.29 -17.13 -17.82
N GLN A 234 3.87 -17.25 -16.63
CA GLN A 234 3.36 -18.19 -15.62
C GLN A 234 2.03 -17.66 -15.08
N CYS A 235 1.04 -18.53 -15.02
CA CYS A 235 -0.28 -18.24 -14.50
C CYS A 235 -0.55 -19.10 -13.25
N LEU A 236 -1.11 -18.49 -12.21
CA LEU A 236 -1.51 -19.16 -10.98
C LEU A 236 -3.00 -18.91 -10.74
N THR A 237 -3.76 -19.95 -10.49
CA THR A 237 -5.14 -19.81 -10.04
C THR A 237 -5.22 -19.93 -8.53
N LEU A 238 -5.92 -19.00 -7.92
CA LEU A 238 -6.09 -18.86 -6.48
C LEU A 238 -7.58 -18.73 -6.14
N PRO A 239 -8.03 -19.01 -4.91
CA PRO A 239 -9.37 -18.65 -4.51
C PRO A 239 -9.55 -17.12 -4.58
N PRO A 240 -10.74 -16.61 -4.94
CA PRO A 240 -11.02 -15.19 -4.85
C PRO A 240 -11.06 -14.76 -3.39
N LEU A 241 -10.48 -13.60 -3.07
CA LEU A 241 -10.37 -13.07 -1.73
C LEU A 241 -11.10 -11.74 -1.60
N GLY A 242 -11.44 -11.39 -0.38
CA GLY A 242 -12.11 -10.16 0.02
C GLY A 242 -11.14 -8.97 0.16
N PRO A 243 -11.55 -7.94 0.92
CA PRO A 243 -10.72 -6.78 1.19
C PRO A 243 -9.51 -7.15 2.05
N CYS A 244 -8.47 -6.31 2.01
CA CYS A 244 -7.37 -6.41 2.96
C CYS A 244 -7.82 -6.06 4.38
N VAL A 245 -7.06 -6.57 5.37
CA VAL A 245 -7.39 -6.44 6.79
C VAL A 245 -7.27 -5.00 7.33
N SER A 246 -6.67 -4.10 6.58
CA SER A 246 -6.55 -2.66 6.84
C SER A 246 -6.33 -1.91 5.52
N PRO A 247 -6.73 -0.64 5.40
CA PRO A 247 -7.54 0.14 6.34
C PRO A 247 -9.05 -0.10 6.18
N ARG A 248 -9.84 0.41 7.12
CA ARG A 248 -11.32 0.51 7.06
C ARG A 248 -12.09 -0.79 7.23
N LEU A 249 -11.46 -1.94 7.33
CA LEU A 249 -12.18 -3.19 7.51
C LEU A 249 -13.11 -3.16 8.74
N TRP A 250 -12.67 -2.50 9.84
CA TRP A 250 -13.45 -2.38 11.07
C TRP A 250 -14.85 -1.78 10.89
N MET A 251 -15.05 -0.91 9.88
CA MET A 251 -16.36 -0.33 9.58
C MET A 251 -17.37 -1.36 9.05
N ARG A 252 -16.88 -2.50 8.60
CA ARG A 252 -17.67 -3.62 8.08
C ARG A 252 -17.94 -4.69 9.12
N LEU A 253 -17.27 -4.61 10.28
CA LEU A 253 -17.42 -5.57 11.37
C LEU A 253 -18.54 -5.09 12.29
N GLU A 254 -19.69 -5.77 12.25
CA GLU A 254 -20.92 -5.33 12.93
C GLU A 254 -20.87 -5.55 14.44
N ASN A 255 -20.22 -6.63 14.90
CA ASN A 255 -20.18 -7.01 16.31
C ASN A 255 -18.73 -7.10 16.78
N ASP A 256 -18.39 -6.35 17.84
CA ASP A 256 -17.08 -6.35 18.49
C ASP A 256 -15.88 -6.36 17.50
N PRO A 257 -15.66 -5.26 16.74
CA PRO A 257 -14.54 -5.17 15.81
C PRO A 257 -13.19 -5.50 16.45
N ALA A 258 -13.00 -5.16 17.73
CA ALA A 258 -11.74 -5.39 18.44
C ALA A 258 -11.39 -6.88 18.53
N THR A 259 -12.35 -7.72 18.87
CA THR A 259 -12.16 -9.19 18.94
C THR A 259 -11.85 -9.78 17.56
N ILE A 260 -12.58 -9.37 16.52
CA ILE A 260 -12.34 -9.85 15.14
C ILE A 260 -10.97 -9.40 14.63
N LEU A 261 -10.58 -8.14 14.85
CA LEU A 261 -9.26 -7.63 14.45
C LEU A 261 -8.14 -8.37 15.19
N ARG A 262 -8.28 -8.65 16.51
CA ARG A 262 -7.30 -9.49 17.23
C ARG A 262 -7.25 -10.92 16.68
N LYS A 263 -8.39 -11.50 16.28
CA LYS A 263 -8.44 -12.81 15.64
C LYS A 263 -7.67 -12.80 14.31
N PHE A 264 -7.84 -11.78 13.49
CA PHE A 264 -7.06 -11.61 12.26
C PHE A 264 -5.57 -11.44 12.56
N ALA A 265 -5.20 -10.63 13.54
CA ALA A 265 -3.82 -10.46 13.99
C ALA A 265 -3.19 -11.79 14.45
N TYR A 266 -3.96 -12.62 15.17
CA TYR A 266 -3.53 -13.95 15.59
C TYR A 266 -3.30 -14.88 14.40
N GLN A 267 -4.22 -14.94 13.45
CA GLN A 267 -4.11 -15.76 12.24
C GLN A 267 -2.93 -15.29 11.36
N THR A 268 -2.74 -13.98 11.25
CA THR A 268 -1.59 -13.35 10.57
C THR A 268 -0.27 -13.82 11.18
N THR A 269 -0.19 -13.82 12.51
CA THR A 269 1.00 -14.32 13.23
C THR A 269 1.19 -15.83 13.05
N GLN A 270 0.10 -16.62 12.97
CA GLN A 270 0.18 -18.06 12.66
C GLN A 270 0.73 -18.30 11.26
N ALA A 271 0.29 -17.51 10.26
CA ALA A 271 0.81 -17.59 8.90
C ALA A 271 2.32 -17.33 8.85
N LEU A 272 2.80 -16.25 9.50
CA LEU A 272 4.24 -15.97 9.56
C LEU A 272 5.01 -17.04 10.33
N THR A 273 4.45 -17.58 11.41
CA THR A 273 5.05 -18.71 12.16
C THR A 273 5.23 -19.93 11.27
N PHE A 274 4.25 -20.25 10.42
CA PHE A 274 4.34 -21.33 9.46
C PHE A 274 5.47 -21.11 8.45
N LEU A 275 5.59 -19.91 7.87
CA LEU A 275 6.65 -19.56 6.94
C LEU A 275 8.04 -19.69 7.59
N HIS A 276 8.22 -19.09 8.76
CA HIS A 276 9.49 -19.10 9.47
C HIS A 276 9.91 -20.52 9.91
N LYS A 277 8.97 -21.39 10.30
CA LYS A 277 9.26 -22.81 10.57
C LYS A 277 9.73 -23.56 9.33
N ASN A 278 9.30 -23.14 8.15
CA ASN A 278 9.74 -23.67 6.87
C ASN A 278 10.95 -22.92 6.29
N GLN A 279 11.63 -22.08 7.10
CA GLN A 279 12.82 -21.31 6.72
C GLN A 279 12.57 -20.36 5.52
N ILE A 280 11.38 -19.77 5.45
CA ILE A 280 10.96 -18.84 4.42
C ILE A 280 10.67 -17.49 5.08
N CYS A 281 11.24 -16.40 4.53
CA CYS A 281 10.82 -15.03 4.76
C CYS A 281 9.75 -14.65 3.74
N HIS A 282 8.75 -13.89 4.15
CA HIS A 282 7.77 -13.32 3.24
C HIS A 282 8.38 -12.20 2.39
N GLY A 283 9.16 -11.31 3.01
CA GLY A 283 9.86 -10.21 2.34
C GLY A 283 9.01 -8.97 2.07
N ASP A 284 7.67 -9.07 2.06
CA ASP A 284 6.72 -7.94 1.98
C ASP A 284 5.50 -8.19 2.89
N PHE A 285 5.78 -8.42 4.19
CA PHE A 285 4.74 -8.80 5.17
C PHE A 285 4.01 -7.56 5.70
N ARG A 286 2.85 -7.24 5.11
CA ARG A 286 2.06 -6.04 5.43
C ARG A 286 0.56 -6.24 5.16
N PRO A 287 -0.33 -5.40 5.73
CA PRO A 287 -1.79 -5.61 5.66
C PRO A 287 -2.37 -5.68 4.25
N SER A 288 -1.76 -5.00 3.26
CA SER A 288 -2.23 -5.09 1.86
C SER A 288 -2.03 -6.47 1.23
N ASN A 289 -1.15 -7.29 1.81
CA ASN A 289 -0.90 -8.68 1.42
C ASN A 289 -1.62 -9.68 2.34
N ILE A 290 -2.56 -9.21 3.17
CA ILE A 290 -3.35 -10.03 4.08
C ILE A 290 -4.82 -9.72 3.84
N LEU A 291 -5.53 -10.63 3.17
CA LEU A 291 -6.91 -10.44 2.76
C LEU A 291 -7.86 -11.33 3.55
N VAL A 292 -9.09 -10.85 3.72
CA VAL A 292 -10.16 -11.65 4.32
C VAL A 292 -10.62 -12.70 3.31
N LYS A 293 -10.77 -13.96 3.75
CA LYS A 293 -11.35 -14.99 2.90
C LYS A 293 -12.83 -14.73 2.65
N LEU A 294 -13.26 -15.01 1.43
CA LEU A 294 -14.67 -14.96 1.06
C LEU A 294 -15.36 -16.29 1.31
N GLY A 295 -16.63 -16.22 1.65
CA GLY A 295 -17.53 -17.35 1.57
C GLY A 295 -17.74 -17.79 0.13
N ASN A 296 -18.53 -18.84 -0.06
CA ASN A 296 -18.77 -19.39 -1.40
C ASN A 296 -19.54 -18.39 -2.28
N LEU A 297 -18.92 -17.96 -3.38
CA LEU A 297 -19.51 -17.11 -4.43
C LEU A 297 -20.10 -17.92 -5.58
N ASP A 298 -19.84 -19.23 -5.69
CA ASP A 298 -20.09 -20.05 -6.87
C ASP A 298 -21.58 -20.25 -7.17
N HIS A 299 -22.45 -19.99 -6.17
CA HIS A 299 -23.90 -20.00 -6.30
C HIS A 299 -24.46 -18.77 -7.02
N LEU A 300 -23.67 -17.69 -7.12
CA LEU A 300 -24.07 -16.50 -7.84
C LEU A 300 -23.92 -16.69 -9.35
N SER A 301 -24.90 -16.18 -10.09
CA SER A 301 -24.69 -16.02 -11.53
C SER A 301 -23.63 -14.94 -11.80
N GLU A 302 -23.03 -14.98 -12.98
CA GLU A 302 -22.06 -13.93 -13.38
C GLU A 302 -22.69 -12.53 -13.36
N GLU A 303 -23.95 -12.43 -13.82
CA GLU A 303 -24.71 -11.17 -13.81
C GLU A 303 -24.93 -10.64 -12.38
N ASP A 304 -25.28 -11.53 -11.44
CA ASP A 304 -25.45 -11.13 -10.04
C ASP A 304 -24.11 -10.69 -9.42
N LEU A 305 -23.01 -11.42 -9.69
CA LEU A 305 -21.69 -11.07 -9.20
C LEU A 305 -21.21 -9.71 -9.78
N LEU A 306 -21.40 -9.48 -11.09
CA LEU A 306 -21.07 -8.20 -11.71
C LEU A 306 -21.97 -7.05 -11.23
N SER A 307 -23.21 -7.34 -10.85
CA SER A 307 -24.10 -6.33 -10.23
C SER A 307 -23.58 -5.89 -8.86
N LEU A 308 -22.99 -6.81 -8.10
CA LEU A 308 -22.34 -6.51 -6.81
C LEU A 308 -21.02 -5.75 -7.00
N LEU A 309 -20.11 -6.27 -7.81
CA LEU A 309 -18.76 -5.72 -7.98
C LEU A 309 -18.70 -4.46 -8.85
N GLY A 310 -19.72 -4.23 -9.67
CA GLY A 310 -19.71 -3.29 -10.79
C GLY A 310 -19.29 -4.00 -12.07
N ARG A 311 -19.75 -3.48 -13.22
CA ARG A 311 -19.29 -3.96 -14.52
C ARG A 311 -17.90 -3.42 -14.81
N PRO A 312 -17.04 -4.18 -15.50
CA PRO A 312 -15.74 -3.69 -15.90
C PRO A 312 -15.87 -2.46 -16.83
N GLU A 313 -15.13 -1.42 -16.51
CA GLU A 313 -14.99 -0.22 -17.33
C GLU A 313 -13.73 -0.34 -18.18
N GLU A 314 -13.81 0.03 -19.45
CA GLU A 314 -12.69 -0.05 -20.40
C GLU A 314 -12.05 1.32 -20.59
N VAL A 315 -10.79 1.47 -20.19
CA VAL A 315 -9.97 2.65 -20.48
C VAL A 315 -9.20 2.39 -21.76
N GLN A 316 -9.61 3.02 -22.86
CA GLN A 316 -9.08 2.74 -24.19
C GLN A 316 -7.61 3.13 -24.33
N VAL A 317 -6.81 2.27 -24.95
CA VAL A 317 -5.43 2.55 -25.34
C VAL A 317 -5.42 3.04 -26.77
N GLN A 318 -4.60 4.06 -27.06
CA GLN A 318 -4.45 4.63 -28.40
C GLN A 318 -2.96 4.81 -28.73
N THR A 319 -2.65 4.93 -30.02
CA THR A 319 -1.34 5.30 -30.51
C THR A 319 -1.29 6.79 -30.86
N GLU A 320 -0.18 7.46 -30.63
CA GLU A 320 0.03 8.85 -31.04
C GLU A 320 -0.05 9.03 -32.56
N SER A 321 0.40 8.02 -33.31
CA SER A 321 0.36 8.01 -34.78
C SER A 321 -1.05 7.79 -35.33
N GLY A 322 -2.00 7.29 -34.53
CA GLY A 322 -3.30 6.86 -35.00
C GLY A 322 -3.29 5.53 -35.79
N GLU A 323 -2.16 4.84 -35.78
CA GLU A 323 -2.02 3.49 -36.36
C GLU A 323 -2.57 2.41 -35.40
N ASP A 324 -2.61 1.16 -35.89
CA ASP A 324 -3.02 0.02 -35.08
C ASP A 324 -2.08 -0.18 -33.88
N LEU A 325 -2.64 -0.63 -32.76
CA LEU A 325 -1.89 -0.94 -31.54
C LEU A 325 -0.90 -2.10 -31.81
N PRO A 326 0.33 -2.04 -31.25
CA PRO A 326 1.23 -3.16 -31.31
C PRO A 326 0.65 -4.36 -30.56
N ALA A 327 0.97 -5.57 -30.99
CA ALA A 327 0.48 -6.81 -30.36
C ALA A 327 0.87 -6.93 -28.88
N SER A 328 1.96 -6.28 -28.47
CA SER A 328 2.44 -6.17 -27.08
C SER A 328 1.49 -5.38 -26.16
N SER A 329 0.72 -4.44 -26.73
CA SER A 329 -0.15 -3.55 -25.98
C SER A 329 -1.59 -4.08 -25.88
N PRO A 330 -2.27 -3.93 -24.73
CA PRO A 330 -3.70 -4.21 -24.62
C PRO A 330 -4.51 -3.17 -25.41
N ARG A 331 -5.71 -3.57 -25.86
CA ARG A 331 -6.66 -2.65 -26.53
C ARG A 331 -7.25 -1.64 -25.55
N TYR A 332 -7.41 -2.04 -24.31
CA TYR A 332 -7.90 -1.24 -23.21
C TYR A 332 -7.36 -1.80 -21.88
N LEU A 333 -7.32 -0.96 -20.86
CA LEU A 333 -7.10 -1.37 -19.48
C LEU A 333 -8.42 -1.39 -18.72
N VAL A 334 -8.48 -2.17 -17.64
CA VAL A 334 -9.65 -2.29 -16.77
C VAL A 334 -9.26 -1.90 -15.35
N PRO A 335 -9.90 -0.91 -14.72
CA PRO A 335 -9.73 -0.65 -13.29
C PRO A 335 -10.14 -1.88 -12.46
N PRO A 336 -9.50 -2.14 -11.31
CA PRO A 336 -9.89 -3.24 -10.43
C PRO A 336 -11.34 -3.16 -9.98
N ALA A 337 -11.98 -4.32 -9.84
CA ALA A 337 -13.28 -4.44 -9.21
C ALA A 337 -13.25 -3.87 -7.79
N ASP A 338 -14.30 -3.18 -7.41
CA ASP A 338 -14.45 -2.67 -6.04
C ASP A 338 -14.98 -3.79 -5.12
N ILE A 339 -14.05 -4.59 -4.57
CA ILE A 339 -14.37 -5.68 -3.64
C ILE A 339 -15.09 -5.17 -2.37
N SER A 340 -14.98 -3.88 -2.04
CA SER A 340 -15.68 -3.31 -0.90
C SER A 340 -17.22 -3.28 -1.07
N ARG A 341 -17.70 -3.46 -2.30
CA ARG A 341 -19.14 -3.53 -2.62
C ARG A 341 -19.76 -4.90 -2.31
N LEU A 342 -18.95 -5.94 -2.14
CA LEU A 342 -19.48 -7.22 -1.65
C LEU A 342 -20.07 -7.03 -0.25
N GLY A 343 -21.25 -7.59 0.01
CA GLY A 343 -21.90 -7.54 1.30
C GLY A 343 -21.10 -8.25 2.41
N ASN A 344 -21.37 -7.93 3.68
CA ASN A 344 -20.70 -8.55 4.81
C ASN A 344 -20.98 -10.05 4.92
N GLU A 345 -22.09 -10.52 4.36
CA GLU A 345 -22.48 -11.92 4.28
C GLU A 345 -21.49 -12.80 3.50
N PHE A 346 -20.67 -12.18 2.64
CA PHE A 346 -19.61 -12.87 1.91
C PHE A 346 -18.27 -12.88 2.65
N LEU A 347 -18.12 -12.10 3.70
CA LEU A 347 -16.87 -12.07 4.47
C LEU A 347 -16.86 -13.18 5.51
N THR A 348 -15.72 -13.86 5.62
CA THR A 348 -15.49 -14.82 6.71
C THR A 348 -14.64 -14.17 7.82
N GLU A 349 -14.50 -14.84 8.94
CA GLU A 349 -13.55 -14.44 9.98
C GLU A 349 -12.20 -15.13 9.83
N GLU A 350 -11.77 -15.37 8.60
CA GLU A 350 -10.48 -15.97 8.27
C GLU A 350 -9.71 -15.09 7.28
N ILE A 351 -8.38 -15.06 7.43
CA ILE A 351 -7.49 -14.34 6.53
C ILE A 351 -6.76 -15.29 5.58
N CYS A 352 -6.17 -14.70 4.56
CA CYS A 352 -5.22 -15.34 3.65
C CYS A 352 -4.07 -14.39 3.37
N VAL A 353 -2.84 -14.84 3.61
CA VAL A 353 -1.61 -14.13 3.22
C VAL A 353 -1.30 -14.45 1.78
N ILE A 354 -1.03 -13.43 0.98
CA ILE A 354 -0.80 -13.50 -0.47
C ILE A 354 0.51 -12.81 -0.84
N ASP A 355 0.88 -12.93 -2.10
CA ASP A 355 1.97 -12.22 -2.77
C ASP A 355 3.37 -12.55 -2.23
N PHE A 356 3.84 -13.72 -2.63
CA PHE A 356 5.16 -14.25 -2.29
C PHE A 356 6.26 -13.84 -3.30
N GLY A 357 6.03 -12.78 -4.09
CA GLY A 357 6.96 -12.30 -5.11
C GLY A 357 8.30 -11.79 -4.55
N GLU A 358 8.31 -11.29 -3.31
CA GLU A 358 9.53 -10.87 -2.61
C GLU A 358 10.04 -11.91 -1.60
N SER A 359 9.43 -13.10 -1.55
CA SER A 359 9.80 -14.14 -0.59
C SER A 359 11.14 -14.81 -0.92
N PHE A 360 11.83 -15.23 0.11
CA PHE A 360 13.13 -15.90 -0.01
C PHE A 360 13.37 -16.89 1.12
N LYS A 361 14.27 -17.84 0.88
CA LYS A 361 14.73 -18.77 1.92
C LYS A 361 15.72 -18.08 2.86
N PHE A 362 15.73 -18.41 4.15
CA PHE A 362 16.70 -17.90 5.11
C PHE A 362 18.16 -18.08 4.65
N SER A 363 18.42 -19.15 3.90
CA SER A 363 19.76 -19.47 3.39
C SER A 363 20.17 -18.67 2.14
N SER A 364 19.26 -17.91 1.55
CA SER A 364 19.51 -17.17 0.31
C SER A 364 18.76 -15.83 0.34
N PRO A 365 19.17 -14.90 1.21
CA PRO A 365 18.59 -13.58 1.26
C PRO A 365 18.90 -12.80 -0.03
N PRO A 366 18.00 -11.89 -0.47
CA PRO A 366 18.26 -10.98 -1.58
C PRO A 366 19.28 -9.90 -1.17
N GLU A 367 19.75 -9.13 -2.13
CA GLU A 367 20.63 -7.98 -1.86
C GLU A 367 19.88 -6.79 -1.22
N ASP A 368 18.60 -6.65 -1.54
CA ASP A 368 17.71 -5.59 -1.02
C ASP A 368 16.28 -6.12 -0.81
N LEU A 369 15.48 -5.38 -0.02
CA LEU A 369 14.06 -5.66 0.18
C LEU A 369 13.22 -4.65 -0.60
N GLY A 370 12.35 -5.12 -1.48
CA GLY A 370 11.45 -4.31 -2.33
C GLY A 370 10.17 -3.86 -1.64
N ILE A 371 10.15 -3.69 -0.31
CA ILE A 371 8.95 -3.34 0.47
C ILE A 371 8.87 -1.83 0.71
N PRO A 372 7.67 -1.27 0.98
CA PRO A 372 7.52 0.14 1.34
C PRO A 372 8.33 0.51 2.58
N GLU A 373 8.97 1.68 2.55
CA GLU A 373 9.91 2.13 3.59
C GLU A 373 9.31 2.10 5.00
N ASN A 374 8.02 2.41 5.15
CA ASN A 374 7.35 2.42 6.45
C ASN A 374 7.17 1.03 7.11
N TYR A 375 7.55 -0.05 6.44
CA TYR A 375 7.65 -1.41 7.02
C TYR A 375 9.09 -1.90 7.13
N LEU A 376 10.08 -1.12 6.65
CA LEU A 376 11.50 -1.46 6.76
C LEU A 376 12.02 -1.27 8.19
N PRO A 377 12.83 -2.20 8.70
CA PRO A 377 13.49 -2.02 9.98
C PRO A 377 14.69 -1.06 9.88
N PRO A 378 15.12 -0.45 11.00
CA PRO A 378 16.16 0.57 11.02
C PRO A 378 17.52 0.07 10.51
N GLU A 379 17.85 -1.20 10.69
CA GLU A 379 19.09 -1.79 10.15
C GLU A 379 19.17 -1.74 8.63
N ILE A 380 18.03 -1.86 7.94
CA ILE A 380 17.96 -1.73 6.48
C ILE A 380 18.07 -0.26 6.07
N LEU A 381 17.36 0.62 6.76
CA LEU A 381 17.42 2.07 6.50
C LEU A 381 18.83 2.64 6.72
N LEU A 382 19.58 2.06 7.65
CA LEU A 382 20.97 2.47 7.97
C LEU A 382 22.02 1.70 7.15
N GLU A 383 21.57 0.86 6.21
CA GLU A 383 22.45 0.10 5.30
C GLU A 383 23.48 -0.78 6.06
N GLU A 384 23.03 -1.42 7.16
CA GLU A 384 23.88 -2.40 7.86
C GLU A 384 24.09 -3.64 7.00
N PRO A 385 25.31 -4.21 6.99
CA PRO A 385 25.58 -5.38 6.16
C PRO A 385 24.96 -6.66 6.73
N ASP A 386 24.61 -7.59 5.85
CA ASP A 386 24.20 -8.97 6.16
C ASP A 386 23.04 -9.10 7.18
N VAL A 387 22.09 -8.15 7.16
CA VAL A 387 20.97 -8.09 8.11
C VAL A 387 19.63 -8.57 7.53
N ILE A 388 19.54 -8.79 6.22
CA ILE A 388 18.31 -9.25 5.57
C ILE A 388 18.02 -10.69 5.99
N GLY A 389 16.85 -10.88 6.61
CA GLY A 389 16.45 -12.19 7.10
C GLY A 389 15.12 -12.15 7.87
N PRO A 390 14.81 -13.22 8.64
CA PRO A 390 13.53 -13.35 9.35
C PRO A 390 13.25 -12.21 10.35
N ALA A 391 14.28 -11.53 10.84
CA ALA A 391 14.12 -10.39 11.74
C ALA A 391 13.46 -9.18 11.04
N CYS A 392 13.61 -9.04 9.71
CA CYS A 392 12.92 -8.01 8.94
C CYS A 392 11.41 -8.28 8.89
N ASP A 393 10.99 -9.54 8.68
CA ASP A 393 9.58 -9.93 8.76
C ASP A 393 9.00 -9.70 10.16
N LEU A 394 9.78 -9.87 11.24
CA LEU A 394 9.31 -9.65 12.61
C LEU A 394 9.07 -8.17 12.90
N TRP A 395 9.89 -7.27 12.36
CA TRP A 395 9.63 -5.84 12.40
C TRP A 395 8.36 -5.48 11.60
N ALA A 396 8.26 -5.98 10.37
CA ALA A 396 7.09 -5.80 9.53
C ALA A 396 5.82 -6.39 10.18
N LEU A 397 5.92 -7.53 10.90
CA LEU A 397 4.84 -8.06 11.73
C LEU A 397 4.41 -7.04 12.80
N GLY A 398 5.33 -6.40 13.49
CA GLY A 398 5.03 -5.37 14.47
C GLY A 398 4.19 -4.23 13.87
N CYS A 399 4.63 -3.67 12.72
CA CYS A 399 3.89 -2.66 11.98
C CYS A 399 2.51 -3.18 11.56
N THR A 400 2.44 -4.42 11.07
CA THR A 400 1.21 -5.07 10.62
C THR A 400 0.22 -5.30 11.74
N LEU A 401 0.66 -5.77 12.92
CA LEU A 401 -0.22 -5.98 14.08
C LEU A 401 -0.80 -4.66 14.58
N PHE A 402 0.02 -3.60 14.64
CA PHE A 402 -0.46 -2.27 14.97
C PHE A 402 -1.54 -1.83 13.96
N GLU A 403 -1.24 -1.93 12.67
CA GLU A 403 -2.15 -1.47 11.63
C GLU A 403 -3.43 -2.30 11.54
N ILE A 404 -3.39 -3.62 11.75
CA ILE A 404 -4.61 -4.43 11.83
C ILE A 404 -5.50 -3.94 12.97
N ARG A 405 -4.93 -3.65 14.15
CA ARG A 405 -5.71 -3.24 15.32
C ARG A 405 -6.17 -1.80 15.26
N GLU A 406 -5.30 -0.89 14.85
CA GLU A 406 -5.55 0.55 14.83
C GLU A 406 -6.07 1.05 13.48
N GLN A 407 -6.09 0.19 12.44
CA GLN A 407 -6.57 0.49 11.08
C GLN A 407 -5.89 1.70 10.42
N LEU A 408 -4.71 2.02 10.89
CA LEU A 408 -3.78 3.04 10.39
C LEU A 408 -2.35 2.52 10.51
N PRO A 409 -1.46 2.82 9.54
CA PRO A 409 -0.03 2.50 9.68
C PRO A 409 0.57 3.18 10.92
N LEU A 410 1.50 2.49 11.59
CA LEU A 410 2.26 3.08 12.71
C LEU A 410 3.07 4.29 12.23
N PHE A 411 3.76 4.12 11.11
CA PHE A 411 4.54 5.16 10.46
C PHE A 411 3.73 5.75 9.31
N TYR A 412 3.01 6.84 9.59
CA TYR A 412 2.04 7.45 8.68
C TYR A 412 2.45 8.88 8.29
N MET A 413 2.27 9.23 7.02
CA MET A 413 2.63 10.54 6.47
C MET A 413 4.12 10.89 6.60
N ILE A 414 4.98 9.91 6.44
CA ILE A 414 6.42 10.04 6.43
C ILE A 414 6.89 10.14 4.99
N TYR A 415 7.80 11.04 4.69
CA TYR A 415 8.16 11.41 3.33
C TYR A 415 9.58 10.99 2.93
N ASP A 416 10.44 10.72 3.91
CA ASP A 416 11.80 10.26 3.66
C ASP A 416 12.34 9.38 4.80
N LYS A 417 13.48 8.75 4.54
CA LYS A 417 14.18 7.84 5.44
C LYS A 417 14.56 8.49 6.78
N ASP A 418 14.99 9.75 6.76
CA ASP A 418 15.47 10.43 7.98
C ASP A 418 14.30 10.78 8.89
N GLU A 419 13.17 11.18 8.32
CA GLU A 419 11.92 11.40 9.05
C GLU A 419 11.40 10.08 9.65
N LEU A 420 11.52 8.95 8.94
CA LEU A 420 11.16 7.63 9.43
C LEU A 420 12.03 7.19 10.62
N LEU A 421 13.34 7.37 10.52
CA LEU A 421 14.27 7.09 11.63
C LEU A 421 13.97 7.98 12.84
N ALA A 422 13.62 9.25 12.61
CA ALA A 422 13.23 10.16 13.67
C ALA A 422 11.96 9.70 14.40
N GLU A 423 10.94 9.26 13.67
CA GLU A 423 9.73 8.69 14.28
C GLU A 423 10.03 7.39 15.05
N MET A 424 10.89 6.50 14.54
CA MET A 424 11.33 5.31 15.27
C MET A 424 11.98 5.67 16.62
N VAL A 425 12.82 6.70 16.62
CA VAL A 425 13.46 7.18 17.87
C VAL A 425 12.41 7.75 18.84
N ARG A 426 11.40 8.47 18.36
CA ARG A 426 10.30 8.97 19.19
C ARG A 426 9.50 7.84 19.83
N PHE A 427 9.22 6.76 19.06
CA PHE A 427 8.47 5.61 19.57
C PHE A 427 9.28 4.70 20.50
N PHE A 428 10.55 4.43 20.17
CA PHE A 428 11.30 3.33 20.77
C PHE A 428 12.54 3.80 21.53
N GLY A 429 12.82 5.11 21.56
CA GLY A 429 14.00 5.69 22.18
C GLY A 429 15.20 5.75 21.25
N LYS A 430 16.32 6.30 21.77
CA LYS A 430 17.55 6.53 21.03
C LYS A 430 18.09 5.25 20.40
N LEU A 431 18.56 5.36 19.15
CA LEU A 431 19.27 4.29 18.45
C LEU A 431 20.55 3.87 19.20
N PRO A 432 21.04 2.63 19.00
CA PRO A 432 22.38 2.23 19.46
C PRO A 432 23.45 3.23 19.04
N GLU A 433 24.47 3.42 19.86
CA GLU A 433 25.45 4.52 19.67
C GLU A 433 26.14 4.47 18.30
N ASP A 434 26.44 3.28 17.78
CA ASP A 434 27.07 3.12 16.45
C ASP A 434 26.11 3.56 15.33
N TRP A 435 24.82 3.26 15.43
CA TRP A 435 23.81 3.68 14.48
C TRP A 435 23.47 5.17 14.63
N TRP A 436 23.41 5.64 15.88
CA TRP A 436 23.22 7.06 16.17
C TRP A 436 24.33 7.92 15.55
N ALA A 437 25.59 7.47 15.65
CA ALA A 437 26.73 8.15 15.06
C ALA A 437 26.73 8.14 13.51
N LYS A 438 26.23 7.06 12.90
CA LYS A 438 26.11 6.94 11.43
C LYS A 438 25.01 7.82 10.85
N TRP A 439 23.94 8.07 11.60
CA TRP A 439 22.81 8.84 11.12
C TRP A 439 23.15 10.35 11.11
N GLU A 440 23.53 10.84 9.93
CA GLU A 440 24.01 12.22 9.78
C GLU A 440 22.92 13.27 10.05
N ALA A 441 21.68 13.01 9.59
CA ALA A 441 20.57 13.96 9.72
C ALA A 441 19.96 14.05 11.14
N ARG A 442 20.40 13.23 12.12
CA ARG A 442 19.83 13.20 13.48
C ARG A 442 19.78 14.58 14.16
N GLU A 443 20.75 15.46 13.87
CA GLU A 443 20.84 16.78 14.48
C GLU A 443 19.76 17.77 13.99
N GLU A 444 19.04 17.41 12.92
CA GLU A 444 17.87 18.15 12.46
C GLU A 444 16.63 17.85 13.30
N TYR A 445 16.63 16.73 14.02
CA TYR A 445 15.50 16.21 14.78
C TYR A 445 15.74 16.22 16.30
N PHE A 446 16.97 15.97 16.73
CA PHE A 446 17.33 15.78 18.15
C PHE A 446 18.53 16.62 18.57
N ASP A 447 18.56 17.00 19.84
CA ASP A 447 19.75 17.60 20.44
C ASP A 447 20.85 16.56 20.75
N GLY A 448 21.98 17.03 21.28
CA GLY A 448 23.11 16.16 21.63
C GLY A 448 22.80 15.05 22.65
N ASP A 449 21.76 15.24 23.46
CA ASP A 449 21.29 14.26 24.45
C ASP A 449 20.21 13.33 23.87
N GLY A 450 19.82 13.50 22.59
CA GLY A 450 18.79 12.71 21.91
C GLY A 450 17.37 13.16 22.25
N LYS A 451 17.18 14.38 22.74
CA LYS A 451 15.88 14.96 23.00
C LYS A 451 15.33 15.60 21.73
N TRP A 452 14.06 15.37 21.45
CA TRP A 452 13.32 15.94 20.33
C TRP A 452 13.34 17.48 20.34
N LEU A 453 13.66 18.11 19.20
CA LEU A 453 13.88 19.55 19.07
C LEU A 453 12.60 20.37 18.82
N ARG A 454 11.49 19.72 18.44
CA ARG A 454 10.24 20.43 18.14
C ARG A 454 9.34 20.48 19.36
N ASP A 455 8.52 21.56 19.48
CA ASP A 455 7.56 21.79 20.56
C ASP A 455 6.20 21.09 20.31
N ASP A 456 6.17 19.94 19.64
CA ASP A 456 4.98 19.14 19.51
C ASP A 456 4.84 18.16 20.69
N GLU A 457 3.64 17.57 20.84
CA GLU A 457 3.35 16.64 21.95
C GLU A 457 4.37 15.50 21.98
N ASP A 458 4.72 15.05 23.19
CA ASP A 458 5.45 13.81 23.39
C ASP A 458 4.72 12.69 22.65
N TRP A 459 5.40 12.05 21.71
CA TRP A 459 4.85 11.02 20.88
C TRP A 459 5.47 9.68 21.26
N SER A 460 4.68 8.79 21.77
CA SER A 460 5.09 7.45 22.15
C SER A 460 4.09 6.42 21.62
N LEU A 461 4.47 5.15 21.67
CA LEU A 461 3.59 4.07 21.26
C LEU A 461 2.29 4.04 22.08
N GLU A 462 2.37 4.33 23.38
CA GLU A 462 1.21 4.43 24.26
C GLU A 462 0.28 5.60 23.86
N VAL A 463 0.86 6.72 23.46
CA VAL A 463 0.09 7.86 22.96
C VAL A 463 -0.60 7.49 21.65
N ALA A 464 0.11 6.85 20.71
CA ALA A 464 -0.48 6.40 19.46
C ALA A 464 -1.66 5.44 19.68
N LEU A 465 -1.49 4.43 20.55
CA LEU A 465 -2.54 3.46 20.90
C LEU A 465 -3.71 4.07 21.67
N SER A 466 -3.53 5.24 22.29
CA SER A 466 -4.61 5.91 23.04
C SER A 466 -5.51 6.80 22.19
N LYS A 467 -5.09 7.14 20.97
CA LYS A 467 -5.85 8.03 20.08
C LYS A 467 -6.98 7.28 19.40
N PRO A 468 -8.23 7.75 19.45
CA PRO A 468 -9.30 7.14 18.70
C PRO A 468 -9.15 7.44 17.20
N ILE A 469 -9.55 6.49 16.38
CA ILE A 469 -9.74 6.72 14.94
C ILE A 469 -11.18 7.16 14.74
N GLU A 470 -11.37 8.32 14.15
CA GLU A 470 -12.67 8.94 13.98
C GLU A 470 -12.96 9.16 12.50
N ILE A 471 -14.15 8.83 12.07
CA ILE A 471 -14.64 9.06 10.72
C ILE A 471 -15.70 10.12 10.74
N PHE A 472 -15.48 11.15 9.93
CA PHE A 472 -16.42 12.26 9.72
C PHE A 472 -16.98 12.20 8.30
N GLU A 473 -18.26 12.54 8.13
CA GLU A 473 -18.81 12.82 6.79
C GLU A 473 -18.32 14.15 6.26
N SER A 474 -18.04 14.21 4.97
CA SER A 474 -17.69 15.45 4.27
C SER A 474 -18.90 16.40 4.21
N GLY A 475 -18.71 17.70 4.52
CA GLY A 475 -19.71 18.75 4.39
C GLY A 475 -20.04 19.46 5.70
N GLU A 476 -21.18 20.18 5.77
CA GLU A 476 -21.61 20.99 6.93
C GLU A 476 -21.81 20.18 8.23
N LYS A 477 -21.81 18.86 8.15
CA LYS A 477 -22.03 17.94 9.27
C LYS A 477 -20.84 17.73 10.22
N TYR A 478 -19.68 18.33 9.94
CA TYR A 478 -18.53 18.33 10.89
C TYR A 478 -18.88 18.86 12.29
N LYS A 479 -20.03 19.55 12.42
CA LYS A 479 -20.49 20.09 13.70
C LYS A 479 -21.17 19.05 14.59
N GLU A 480 -21.49 17.87 14.06
CA GLU A 480 -22.27 16.84 14.78
C GLU A 480 -21.40 15.79 15.49
N GLY A 481 -20.05 15.88 15.36
CA GLY A 481 -19.14 14.87 15.88
C GLY A 481 -18.87 13.71 14.93
N PRO A 482 -17.98 12.75 15.30
CA PRO A 482 -17.64 11.60 14.46
C PRO A 482 -18.83 10.64 14.36
N LYS A 483 -19.11 10.13 13.16
CA LYS A 483 -20.16 9.12 12.95
C LYS A 483 -19.79 7.75 13.48
N GLN A 484 -18.51 7.42 13.37
CA GLN A 484 -17.95 6.17 13.86
C GLN A 484 -16.59 6.44 14.50
N SER A 485 -16.29 5.72 15.56
CA SER A 485 -15.02 5.80 16.27
C SER A 485 -14.57 4.40 16.67
N LEU A 486 -13.29 4.12 16.45
CA LEU A 486 -12.61 2.94 16.94
C LEU A 486 -11.58 3.38 17.98
N GLN A 487 -11.69 2.88 19.20
CA GLN A 487 -10.75 3.16 20.27
C GLN A 487 -10.28 1.87 20.94
N THR A 488 -8.99 1.76 21.16
CA THR A 488 -8.40 0.65 21.89
C THR A 488 -8.56 0.86 23.40
N PRO A 489 -9.21 -0.06 24.14
CA PRO A 489 -9.36 0.06 25.59
C PRO A 489 -8.00 0.11 26.31
N GLN A 490 -7.91 0.88 27.40
CA GLN A 490 -6.64 1.09 28.12
C GLN A 490 -5.94 -0.20 28.57
N ALA A 491 -6.71 -1.22 28.95
CA ALA A 491 -6.16 -2.53 29.34
C ALA A 491 -5.49 -3.22 28.15
N GLU A 492 -6.10 -3.13 26.98
CA GLU A 492 -5.56 -3.65 25.72
C GLU A 492 -4.34 -2.88 25.25
N GLN A 493 -4.35 -1.52 25.34
CA GLN A 493 -3.21 -0.66 24.96
C GLN A 493 -1.93 -1.13 25.64
N LYS A 494 -1.96 -1.43 26.94
CA LYS A 494 -0.78 -1.87 27.71
C LYS A 494 -0.21 -3.20 27.21
N LEU A 495 -1.08 -4.16 26.94
CA LEU A 495 -0.66 -5.46 26.44
C LEU A 495 -0.14 -5.37 25.00
N MET A 496 -0.79 -4.56 24.18
CA MET A 496 -0.33 -4.33 22.82
C MET A 496 1.01 -3.59 22.78
N ALA A 497 1.19 -2.55 23.59
CA ALA A 497 2.47 -1.85 23.70
C ALA A 497 3.60 -2.79 24.14
N ASP A 498 3.38 -3.65 25.16
CA ASP A 498 4.36 -4.65 25.59
C ASP A 498 4.75 -5.60 24.46
N LEU A 499 3.77 -6.10 23.70
CA LEU A 499 4.01 -6.96 22.54
C LEU A 499 4.85 -6.25 21.48
N LEU A 500 4.47 -5.03 21.12
CA LEU A 500 5.13 -4.25 20.08
C LEU A 500 6.56 -3.88 20.46
N TYR A 501 6.82 -3.49 21.72
CA TYR A 501 8.19 -3.24 22.20
C TYR A 501 9.10 -4.47 22.17
N ARG A 502 8.55 -5.67 22.16
CA ARG A 502 9.33 -6.91 21.97
C ARG A 502 9.64 -7.20 20.51
N LEU A 503 8.81 -6.75 19.58
CA LEU A 503 9.04 -6.84 18.15
C LEU A 503 9.94 -5.73 17.63
N PHE A 504 9.80 -4.50 18.14
CA PHE A 504 10.56 -3.32 17.70
C PHE A 504 11.91 -3.15 18.42
N LYS A 505 12.59 -4.25 18.72
CA LYS A 505 13.97 -4.18 19.20
C LYS A 505 14.90 -3.73 18.09
N TYR A 506 15.77 -2.76 18.36
CA TYR A 506 16.78 -2.30 17.41
C TYR A 506 17.75 -3.43 17.03
N ASP A 507 18.28 -4.16 18.02
CA ASP A 507 19.05 -5.40 17.72
C ASP A 507 18.10 -6.48 17.18
N PRO A 508 18.25 -6.87 15.89
CA PRO A 508 17.37 -7.88 15.26
C PRO A 508 17.33 -9.22 16.01
N ARG A 509 18.42 -9.57 16.71
CA ARG A 509 18.55 -10.83 17.48
C ARG A 509 17.72 -10.82 18.78
N GLN A 510 17.28 -9.65 19.23
CA GLN A 510 16.47 -9.49 20.45
C GLN A 510 14.97 -9.45 20.14
N ARG A 511 14.56 -9.40 18.87
CA ARG A 511 13.16 -9.48 18.48
C ARG A 511 12.59 -10.85 18.81
N ILE A 512 11.44 -10.88 19.47
CA ILE A 512 10.75 -12.15 19.74
C ILE A 512 10.32 -12.81 18.44
N SER A 513 10.40 -14.15 18.39
CA SER A 513 9.94 -14.93 17.25
C SER A 513 8.42 -14.86 17.07
N ALA A 514 7.92 -15.10 15.85
CA ALA A 514 6.49 -15.18 15.58
C ALA A 514 5.78 -16.25 16.46
N GLU A 515 6.47 -17.35 16.80
CA GLU A 515 5.94 -18.37 17.70
C GLU A 515 5.79 -17.87 19.16
N GLU A 516 6.70 -17.02 19.63
CA GLU A 516 6.59 -16.38 20.96
C GLU A 516 5.49 -15.31 20.97
N VAL A 517 5.31 -14.57 19.87
CA VAL A 517 4.21 -13.61 19.69
C VAL A 517 2.86 -14.30 19.90
N LEU A 518 2.64 -15.50 19.34
CA LEU A 518 1.38 -16.26 19.51
C LEU A 518 1.05 -16.59 20.97
N ARG A 519 2.05 -16.61 21.86
CA ARG A 519 1.86 -16.91 23.29
C ARG A 519 1.57 -15.68 24.13
N HIS A 520 1.61 -14.48 23.53
CA HIS A 520 1.45 -13.22 24.22
C HIS A 520 0.02 -13.04 24.77
N GLU A 521 -0.09 -12.42 25.95
CA GLU A 521 -1.37 -12.23 26.64
C GLU A 521 -2.37 -11.36 25.87
N TRP A 522 -1.92 -10.49 24.99
CA TRP A 522 -2.79 -9.68 24.14
C TRP A 522 -3.79 -10.52 23.32
N PHE A 523 -3.40 -11.67 22.86
CA PHE A 523 -4.29 -12.59 22.13
C PHE A 523 -5.28 -13.38 22.99
N ARG A 524 -5.23 -13.21 24.32
CA ARG A 524 -6.12 -13.90 25.27
C ARG A 524 -7.23 -13.00 25.81
N LEU A 525 -7.27 -11.74 25.35
CA LEU A 525 -8.32 -10.78 25.71
C LEU A 525 -9.72 -11.16 25.10
#